data_c395e808763ae21401fc171a0d5105ce
#
_entry.id   c395e808763ae21401fc171a0d5105ce
#
_cell.length_a   1.000
_cell.length_b   1.000
_cell.length_c   1.000
_cell.angle_alpha   90.00
_cell.angle_beta   90.00
_cell.angle_gamma   90.00
#
_symmetry.space_group_name_H-M   'P 1'
#
loop_
_entity.id
_entity.type
_entity.pdbx_description
1 polymer ?
#
loop_
_entity_poly.entity_id
_entity_poly.type
_entity_poly.pdbx_seq_one_letter_code
_entity_poly.pdbx_strand_id
1 'polypeptide(L)'
;VKVFKKSVRFTADESVDWLYARMNQLGIGSLDELTELTGLDKGTLSRYFRHERRPSIDVVEPLSQALQVSVETLLRALGAIARKNS
;
A
#
# COMPACT_ATOMS: atom_id res chain seq x y z
N VAL A 1 -3.12 19.51 28.47
CA VAL A 1 -3.28 18.18 27.96
C VAL A 1 -2.60 18.07 26.63
N LYS A 2 -2.11 16.94 26.41
CA LYS A 2 -1.43 16.73 25.19
C LYS A 2 -2.41 16.44 24.08
N VAL A 3 -2.36 17.20 23.07
CA VAL A 3 -3.19 16.95 21.94
C VAL A 3 -2.41 16.14 20.95
N PHE A 4 -2.90 14.98 20.61
CA PHE A 4 -2.20 14.22 19.62
C PHE A 4 -2.35 14.92 18.31
N LYS A 5 -1.26 15.13 17.67
CA LYS A 5 -1.33 15.59 16.36
C LYS A 5 -2.02 14.55 15.58
N LYS A 6 -2.88 14.92 14.68
CA LYS A 6 -3.50 13.96 13.87
C LYS A 6 -2.44 13.18 13.19
N SER A 7 -2.54 11.89 13.25
CA SER A 7 -1.64 11.06 12.51
C SER A 7 -1.83 11.39 11.07
N VAL A 8 -0.78 11.72 10.42
CA VAL A 8 -0.85 12.04 9.02
C VAL A 8 -0.68 10.74 8.27
N ARG A 9 -1.78 10.21 7.79
CA ARG A 9 -1.78 8.99 7.02
C ARG A 9 -1.99 9.29 5.55
N PHE A 10 -1.57 8.38 4.71
CA PHE A 10 -1.82 8.55 3.29
C PHE A 10 -3.32 8.61 3.06
N THR A 11 -3.75 9.53 2.22
CA THR A 11 -5.11 9.50 1.71
C THR A 11 -5.19 8.43 0.64
N ALA A 12 -6.41 8.12 0.21
CA ALA A 12 -6.58 7.14 -0.85
C ALA A 12 -5.84 7.55 -2.11
N ASP A 13 -5.92 8.83 -2.49
CA ASP A 13 -5.20 9.30 -3.68
C ASP A 13 -3.70 9.14 -3.52
N GLU A 14 -3.18 9.46 -2.35
CA GLU A 14 -1.75 9.31 -2.09
C GLU A 14 -1.33 7.85 -2.14
N SER A 15 -2.16 6.96 -1.61
CA SER A 15 -1.86 5.53 -1.65
C SER A 15 -1.79 5.02 -3.09
N VAL A 16 -2.74 5.43 -3.92
CA VAL A 16 -2.74 5.02 -5.32
C VAL A 16 -1.52 5.58 -6.04
N ASP A 17 -1.20 6.84 -5.80
CA ASP A 17 -0.03 7.46 -6.43
C ASP A 17 1.25 6.73 -5.99
N TRP A 18 1.35 6.39 -4.71
CA TRP A 18 2.51 5.67 -4.22
C TRP A 18 2.64 4.31 -4.92
N LEU A 19 1.51 3.62 -5.07
CA LEU A 19 1.53 2.31 -5.70
C LEU A 19 2.07 2.39 -7.12
N TYR A 20 1.53 3.30 -7.92
CA TYR A 20 1.97 3.39 -9.31
C TYR A 20 3.40 3.89 -9.42
N ALA A 21 3.80 4.81 -8.54
CA ALA A 21 5.19 5.26 -8.55
C ALA A 21 6.12 4.11 -8.19
N ARG A 22 5.76 3.29 -7.22
CA ARG A 22 6.61 2.17 -6.83
C ARG A 22 6.66 1.12 -7.92
N MET A 23 5.51 0.83 -8.53
CA MET A 23 5.47 -0.10 -9.66
C MET A 23 6.40 0.37 -10.78
N ASN A 24 6.35 1.66 -11.07
CA ASN A 24 7.19 2.23 -12.09
C ASN A 24 8.66 2.07 -11.76
N GLN A 25 9.05 2.30 -10.50
CA GLN A 25 10.43 2.11 -10.06
C GLN A 25 10.89 0.67 -10.25
N LEU A 26 9.99 -0.28 -10.11
CA LEU A 26 10.32 -1.69 -10.19
C LEU A 26 10.15 -2.26 -11.60
N GLY A 27 9.69 -1.45 -12.53
CA GLY A 27 9.46 -1.94 -13.88
C GLY A 27 8.21 -2.78 -14.02
N ILE A 28 7.28 -2.68 -13.07
CA ILE A 28 6.00 -3.38 -13.14
C ILE A 28 5.07 -2.50 -13.95
N GLY A 29 4.71 -2.96 -15.14
CA GLY A 29 4.02 -2.11 -16.09
C GLY A 29 2.53 -2.00 -15.88
N SER A 30 1.92 -2.90 -15.13
CA SER A 30 0.47 -2.88 -14.95
C SER A 30 0.06 -3.61 -13.71
N LEU A 31 -1.17 -3.39 -13.26
CA LEU A 31 -1.71 -4.14 -12.14
C LEU A 31 -1.81 -5.63 -12.46
N ASP A 32 -1.97 -5.99 -13.72
CA ASP A 32 -2.01 -7.39 -14.09
C ASP A 32 -0.70 -8.10 -13.74
N GLU A 33 0.43 -7.42 -13.93
CA GLU A 33 1.71 -7.99 -13.52
C GLU A 33 1.79 -8.13 -12.02
N LEU A 34 1.31 -7.14 -11.29
CA LEU A 34 1.33 -7.21 -9.84
C LEU A 34 0.42 -8.33 -9.34
N THR A 35 -0.70 -8.54 -10.02
CA THR A 35 -1.59 -9.67 -9.74
C THR A 35 -0.85 -10.99 -9.85
N GLU A 36 -0.05 -11.14 -10.89
CA GLU A 36 0.72 -12.38 -11.06
C GLU A 36 1.75 -12.57 -9.96
N LEU A 37 2.36 -11.49 -9.51
CA LEU A 37 3.37 -11.57 -8.47
C LEU A 37 2.78 -11.87 -7.11
N THR A 38 1.58 -11.41 -6.84
CA THR A 38 0.99 -11.54 -5.50
C THR A 38 -0.06 -12.61 -5.40
N GLY A 39 -0.65 -13.02 -6.52
CA GLY A 39 -1.77 -13.92 -6.48
C GLY A 39 -3.10 -13.24 -6.11
N LEU A 40 -3.11 -11.93 -5.97
CA LEU A 40 -4.33 -11.19 -5.64
C LEU A 40 -4.94 -10.66 -6.92
N ASP A 41 -6.26 -10.62 -6.99
CA ASP A 41 -6.88 -10.10 -8.20
C ASP A 41 -6.79 -8.58 -8.26
N LYS A 42 -6.95 -8.06 -9.46
CA LYS A 42 -6.75 -6.64 -9.72
C LYS A 42 -7.74 -5.77 -8.93
N GLY A 43 -8.98 -6.20 -8.84
CA GLY A 43 -9.97 -5.45 -8.10
C GLY A 43 -9.64 -5.38 -6.62
N THR A 44 -9.13 -6.46 -6.05
CA THR A 44 -8.74 -6.50 -4.66
C THR A 44 -7.58 -5.55 -4.40
N LEU A 45 -6.55 -5.60 -5.26
CA LEU A 45 -5.43 -4.68 -5.12
C LEU A 45 -5.89 -3.23 -5.19
N SER A 46 -6.75 -2.95 -6.14
CA SER A 46 -7.26 -1.59 -6.29
C SER A 46 -8.02 -1.12 -5.05
N ARG A 47 -8.85 -1.99 -4.49
CA ARG A 47 -9.62 -1.62 -3.30
C ARG A 47 -8.73 -1.37 -2.10
N TYR A 48 -7.65 -2.13 -1.96
CA TYR A 48 -6.72 -1.91 -0.86
C TYR A 48 -6.11 -0.52 -0.94
N PHE A 49 -5.63 -0.12 -2.10
CA PHE A 49 -4.95 1.16 -2.22
C PHE A 49 -5.92 2.33 -2.30
N ARG A 50 -7.18 2.09 -2.63
CA ARG A 50 -8.19 3.14 -2.57
C ARG A 50 -8.87 3.22 -1.20
N HIS A 51 -8.40 2.43 -0.25
CA HIS A 51 -8.92 2.40 1.12
C HIS A 51 -10.37 1.92 1.18
N GLU A 52 -10.79 1.15 0.20
CA GLU A 52 -12.12 0.60 0.19
C GLU A 52 -12.18 -0.72 0.90
N ARG A 53 -11.04 -1.32 1.16
CA ARG A 53 -10.96 -2.59 1.84
C ARG A 53 -9.62 -2.70 2.54
N ARG A 54 -9.61 -3.27 3.73
CA ARG A 54 -8.36 -3.50 4.45
C ARG A 54 -7.79 -4.86 4.09
N PRO A 55 -6.50 -4.95 3.80
CA PRO A 55 -5.89 -6.24 3.54
C PRO A 55 -5.91 -7.09 4.79
N SER A 56 -6.10 -8.40 4.61
CA SER A 56 -5.93 -9.31 5.73
C SER A 56 -4.44 -9.43 5.98
N ILE A 57 -4.10 -9.89 7.18
CA ILE A 57 -2.69 -10.02 7.53
C ILE A 57 -1.97 -10.99 6.60
N ASP A 58 -2.69 -11.94 6.05
CA ASP A 58 -2.09 -12.96 5.19
C ASP A 58 -1.58 -12.42 3.87
N VAL A 59 -2.08 -11.27 3.41
CA VAL A 59 -1.63 -10.72 2.13
C VAL A 59 -0.56 -9.67 2.30
N VAL A 60 -0.28 -9.26 3.53
CA VAL A 60 0.68 -8.17 3.76
C VAL A 60 2.07 -8.57 3.31
N GLU A 61 2.52 -9.76 3.69
CA GLU A 61 3.87 -10.19 3.34
C GLU A 61 4.05 -10.40 1.85
N PRO A 62 3.18 -11.15 1.16
CA PRO A 62 3.35 -11.29 -0.29
C PRO A 62 3.33 -9.95 -1.02
N LEU A 63 2.48 -9.04 -0.57
CA LEU A 63 2.39 -7.75 -1.22
C LEU A 63 3.65 -6.93 -0.98
N SER A 64 4.18 -6.95 0.25
CA SER A 64 5.41 -6.21 0.54
C SER A 64 6.58 -6.79 -0.24
N GLN A 65 6.63 -8.10 -0.40
CA GLN A 65 7.69 -8.73 -1.17
C GLN A 65 7.59 -8.37 -2.64
N ALA A 66 6.38 -8.39 -3.20
CA ALA A 66 6.19 -8.05 -4.59
C ALA A 66 6.59 -6.60 -4.88
N LEU A 67 6.31 -5.71 -3.96
CA LEU A 67 6.65 -4.30 -4.11
C LEU A 67 8.03 -3.98 -3.56
N GLN A 68 8.71 -4.97 -3.01
CA GLN A 68 10.09 -4.87 -2.51
C GLN A 68 10.24 -3.76 -1.47
N VAL A 69 9.30 -3.71 -0.54
CA VAL A 69 9.36 -2.77 0.57
C VAL A 69 9.17 -3.54 1.86
N SER A 70 9.52 -2.91 2.97
CA SER A 70 9.26 -3.51 4.28
C SER A 70 7.76 -3.52 4.54
N VAL A 71 7.34 -4.38 5.44
CA VAL A 71 5.94 -4.41 5.86
C VAL A 71 5.52 -3.06 6.42
N GLU A 72 6.39 -2.42 7.18
CA GLU A 72 6.07 -1.12 7.74
C GLU A 72 5.85 -0.08 6.65
N THR A 73 6.71 -0.07 5.65
CA THR A 73 6.54 0.85 4.53
C THR A 73 5.22 0.58 3.79
N LEU A 74 4.90 -0.68 3.59
CA LEU A 74 3.64 -1.03 2.95
C LEU A 74 2.45 -0.55 3.77
N LEU A 75 2.49 -0.72 5.09
CA LEU A 75 1.39 -0.27 5.93
C LEU A 75 1.21 1.24 5.88
N ARG A 76 2.31 1.98 5.80
CA ARG A 76 2.21 3.42 5.61
C ARG A 76 1.58 3.76 4.27
N ALA A 77 2.01 3.07 3.24
CA ALA A 77 1.49 3.31 1.89
C ALA A 77 0.01 2.98 1.78
N LEU A 78 -0.47 2.03 2.58
CA LEU A 78 -1.88 1.67 2.58
C LEU A 78 -2.71 2.58 3.47
N GLY A 79 -2.09 3.51 4.15
CA GLY A 79 -2.81 4.38 5.06
C GLY A 79 -3.20 3.73 6.36
N ALA A 80 -2.60 2.58 6.68
CA ALA A 80 -2.94 1.87 7.90
C ALA A 80 -2.25 2.45 9.12
N ILE A 81 -1.07 3.04 8.94
CA ILE A 81 -0.34 3.68 10.02
C ILE A 81 0.15 5.03 9.51
N ALA A 82 0.63 5.87 10.43
CA ALA A 82 1.09 7.20 10.06
C ALA A 82 2.25 7.11 9.07
N ARG A 83 2.27 8.04 8.13
CA ARG A 83 3.26 8.04 7.07
C ARG A 83 4.63 8.40 7.60
N LYS A 84 4.68 9.04 8.74
CA LYS A 84 5.93 9.43 9.32
C LYS A 84 5.79 9.58 10.80
N ASN A 85 6.83 9.21 11.52
CA ASN A 85 6.79 9.34 12.93
C ASN A 85 7.41 10.58 13.33
N SER A 86 7.50 11.43 13.38
CA SER A 86 8.27 12.48 13.98
C SER A 86 7.47 13.61 14.59
#